data_a2f5097ba5af7a11ef98f638093bfc24
#
_entry.id   a2f5097ba5af7a11ef98f638093bfc24
#
_cell.length_a   1.000
_cell.length_b   1.000
_cell.length_c   1.000
_cell.angle_alpha   90.00
_cell.angle_beta   90.00
_cell.angle_gamma   90.00
#
_symmetry.space_group_name_H-M   'P 1'
#
loop_
_entity.id
_entity.type
_entity.pdbx_description
1 polymer ?
#
loop_
_entity_poly.entity_id
_entity_poly.type
_entity_poly.pdbx_seq_one_letter_code
_entity_poly.pdbx_strand_id
1 'polypeptide(L)'
;MNLVRIPIQELEQVWGLVEKDIKSALAYSGQLTDSDFVYETAKEGKFQIWVIWDKDQKKTVDKYFGVVVTEIIKRKFGKVCHIYIATGRQRTKWQHLVNEVEKFAKEEDCKMMELIARPGWKRVYNNYGYKQTHVVLEKQIKQENEEXVF
;
A
#
# COMPACT_ATOMS: atom_id res chain seq x y z
N MET A 1 12.74 1.97 14.09
CA MET A 1 11.90 1.57 12.94
C MET A 1 11.47 2.81 12.18
N ASN A 2 11.74 2.85 10.90
CA ASN A 2 11.45 4.02 10.08
C ASN A 2 10.66 3.64 8.84
N LEU A 3 9.91 4.60 8.34
CA LEU A 3 9.22 4.48 7.05
C LEU A 3 9.95 5.38 6.07
N VAL A 4 10.52 4.79 5.04
CA VAL A 4 11.38 5.50 4.10
C VAL A 4 10.72 5.54 2.74
N ARG A 5 10.39 6.75 2.27
CA ARG A 5 9.82 6.91 0.92
C ARG A 5 10.93 6.84 -0.10
N ILE A 6 10.75 6.00 -1.12
CA ILE A 6 11.80 5.70 -2.08
C ILE A 6 11.70 6.68 -3.25
N PRO A 7 12.76 7.45 -3.53
CA PRO A 7 12.74 8.31 -4.72
C PRO A 7 12.58 7.50 -5.99
N ILE A 8 11.91 8.07 -6.99
CA ILE A 8 11.65 7.35 -8.23
C ILE A 8 12.94 6.84 -8.86
N GLN A 9 14.00 7.62 -8.82
CA GLN A 9 15.25 7.23 -9.45
C GLN A 9 15.95 6.07 -8.75
N GLU A 10 15.53 5.73 -7.52
CA GLU A 10 16.08 4.59 -6.78
C GLU A 10 15.17 3.37 -6.82
N LEU A 11 14.03 3.49 -7.45
CA LEU A 11 13.00 2.46 -7.41
C LEU A 11 13.52 1.13 -7.96
N GLU A 12 14.22 1.18 -9.08
CA GLU A 12 14.73 -0.04 -9.71
C GLU A 12 15.63 -0.82 -8.76
N GLN A 13 16.50 -0.11 -8.02
CA GLN A 13 17.42 -0.76 -7.10
C GLN A 13 16.71 -1.41 -5.92
N VAL A 14 15.60 -0.82 -5.49
CA VAL A 14 14.87 -1.28 -4.32
C VAL A 14 13.85 -2.37 -4.67
N TRP A 15 13.47 -2.45 -5.95
CA TRP A 15 12.33 -3.27 -6.35
C TRP A 15 12.48 -4.74 -5.94
N GLY A 16 13.67 -5.31 -6.09
CA GLY A 16 13.89 -6.69 -5.70
C GLY A 16 13.62 -6.95 -4.23
N LEU A 17 13.73 -5.91 -3.40
CA LEU A 17 13.49 -6.04 -1.98
C LEU A 17 12.00 -6.12 -1.65
N VAL A 18 11.16 -5.40 -2.38
CA VAL A 18 9.75 -5.24 -2.04
C VAL A 18 8.80 -6.07 -2.87
N GLU A 19 9.25 -6.56 -4.02
CA GLU A 19 8.35 -7.16 -5.01
C GLU A 19 7.58 -8.35 -4.46
N LYS A 20 8.24 -9.21 -3.69
CA LYS A 20 7.59 -10.40 -3.16
C LYS A 20 6.42 -10.03 -2.26
N ASP A 21 6.61 -9.05 -1.39
CA ASP A 21 5.54 -8.63 -0.49
C ASP A 21 4.41 -7.96 -1.26
N ILE A 22 4.73 -7.20 -2.29
CA ILE A 22 3.69 -6.58 -3.10
C ILE A 22 2.87 -7.65 -3.81
N LYS A 23 3.52 -8.66 -4.38
CA LYS A 23 2.81 -9.77 -5.00
C LYS A 23 1.90 -10.49 -4.01
N SER A 24 2.38 -10.72 -2.81
CA SER A 24 1.58 -11.39 -1.79
C SER A 24 0.34 -10.58 -1.43
N ALA A 25 0.51 -9.27 -1.28
CA ALA A 25 -0.62 -8.42 -0.94
C ALA A 25 -1.66 -8.39 -2.05
N LEU A 26 -1.20 -8.34 -3.31
CA LEU A 26 -2.13 -8.29 -4.44
C LEU A 26 -2.87 -9.61 -4.61
N ALA A 27 -2.27 -10.72 -4.23
CA ALA A 27 -2.93 -12.03 -4.33
C ALA A 27 -4.19 -12.08 -3.45
N TYR A 28 -4.17 -11.38 -2.32
CA TYR A 28 -5.35 -11.36 -1.45
C TYR A 28 -6.49 -10.54 -2.03
N SER A 29 -6.18 -9.57 -2.86
CA SER A 29 -7.22 -8.71 -3.40
C SER A 29 -7.92 -9.34 -4.60
N GLY A 30 -7.35 -10.36 -5.22
CA GLY A 30 -7.94 -11.03 -6.38
C GLY A 30 -8.18 -10.10 -7.54
N GLN A 31 -7.34 -9.11 -7.71
CA GLN A 31 -7.64 -7.99 -8.58
C GLN A 31 -7.11 -8.12 -9.98
N LEU A 32 -7.54 -7.18 -10.81
CA LEU A 32 -7.14 -7.09 -12.21
C LEU A 32 -5.85 -6.29 -12.33
N THR A 33 -4.86 -6.68 -11.52
CA THR A 33 -3.59 -5.96 -11.48
C THR A 33 -2.48 -6.90 -11.03
N ASP A 34 -1.24 -6.44 -11.14
CA ASP A 34 -0.09 -7.23 -10.74
C ASP A 34 1.04 -6.30 -10.28
N SER A 35 2.17 -6.89 -9.89
CA SER A 35 3.28 -6.09 -9.39
C SER A 35 3.91 -5.24 -10.49
N ASP A 36 3.82 -5.66 -11.75
CA ASP A 36 4.33 -4.82 -12.85
C ASP A 36 3.55 -3.52 -12.94
N PHE A 37 2.24 -3.58 -12.75
CA PHE A 37 1.43 -2.37 -12.75
C PHE A 37 1.86 -1.42 -11.62
N VAL A 38 2.10 -1.99 -10.44
CA VAL A 38 2.53 -1.17 -9.31
C VAL A 38 3.87 -0.50 -9.64
N TYR A 39 4.81 -1.27 -10.18
CA TYR A 39 6.11 -0.73 -10.53
C TYR A 39 6.00 0.40 -11.55
N GLU A 40 5.27 0.17 -12.64
CA GLU A 40 5.14 1.19 -13.68
C GLU A 40 4.43 2.43 -13.19
N THR A 41 3.41 2.25 -12.36
CA THR A 41 2.68 3.38 -11.81
C THR A 41 3.57 4.19 -10.86
N ALA A 42 4.40 3.51 -10.09
CA ALA A 42 5.36 4.19 -9.22
C ALA A 42 6.42 4.94 -10.03
N LYS A 43 6.87 4.35 -11.14
CA LYS A 43 7.83 5.02 -12.02
C LYS A 43 7.25 6.30 -12.61
N GLU A 44 5.95 6.32 -12.84
CA GLU A 44 5.27 7.51 -13.34
C GLU A 44 5.03 8.56 -12.25
N GLY A 45 5.37 8.25 -11.01
CA GLY A 45 5.17 9.17 -9.91
C GLY A 45 3.77 9.15 -9.33
N LYS A 46 2.91 8.24 -9.77
CA LYS A 46 1.52 8.20 -9.31
C LYS A 46 1.35 7.38 -8.04
N PHE A 47 2.20 6.38 -7.83
CA PHE A 47 2.26 5.66 -6.56
C PHE A 47 3.54 6.04 -5.84
N GLN A 48 3.46 6.13 -4.52
CA GLN A 48 4.63 6.28 -3.67
C GLN A 48 4.95 4.93 -3.05
N ILE A 49 6.20 4.53 -3.10
CA ILE A 49 6.67 3.28 -2.49
C ILE A 49 7.44 3.63 -1.24
N TRP A 50 7.08 3.00 -0.12
CA TRP A 50 7.73 3.23 1.16
C TRP A 50 8.23 1.91 1.69
N VAL A 51 9.43 1.90 2.24
CA VAL A 51 10.02 0.71 2.85
C VAL A 51 10.03 0.88 4.37
N ILE A 52 9.61 -0.17 5.06
CA ILE A 52 9.65 -0.21 6.52
C ILE A 52 11.00 -0.80 6.90
N TRP A 53 11.80 -0.03 7.60
CA TRP A 53 13.23 -0.33 7.75
C TRP A 53 13.67 -0.11 9.18
N ASP A 54 14.42 -1.07 9.72
CA ASP A 54 15.00 -0.96 11.05
C ASP A 54 16.52 -1.00 10.92
N LYS A 55 17.13 0.16 10.97
CA LYS A 55 18.59 0.27 10.77
C LYS A 55 19.37 -0.37 11.92
N ASP A 56 18.73 -0.62 13.06
CA ASP A 56 19.42 -1.14 14.23
C ASP A 56 19.57 -2.66 14.21
N GLN A 57 18.97 -3.34 13.26
CA GLN A 57 19.20 -4.77 13.09
C GLN A 57 20.64 -5.00 12.64
N LYS A 58 21.26 -6.05 13.13
CA LYS A 58 22.67 -6.29 12.86
C LYS A 58 22.92 -6.73 11.42
N LYS A 59 22.08 -7.64 10.91
CA LYS A 59 22.24 -8.14 9.55
C LYS A 59 21.40 -7.32 8.60
N THR A 60 21.97 -6.95 7.47
CA THR A 60 21.26 -6.15 6.49
C THR A 60 19.96 -6.80 6.05
N VAL A 61 19.96 -8.13 5.86
CA VAL A 61 18.78 -8.84 5.42
C VAL A 61 17.63 -8.72 6.42
N ASP A 62 17.94 -8.51 7.69
CA ASP A 62 16.92 -8.40 8.74
C ASP A 62 16.38 -6.98 8.89
N LYS A 63 16.94 -6.02 8.19
CA LYS A 63 16.52 -4.62 8.35
C LYS A 63 15.20 -4.32 7.65
N TYR A 64 14.87 -5.05 6.61
CA TYR A 64 13.65 -4.85 5.87
C TYR A 64 12.48 -5.52 6.57
N PHE A 65 11.41 -4.76 6.86
CA PHE A 65 10.23 -5.28 7.54
C PHE A 65 8.98 -5.29 6.67
N GLY A 66 8.92 -4.46 5.65
CA GLY A 66 7.73 -4.45 4.84
C GLY A 66 7.67 -3.27 3.89
N VAL A 67 6.54 -3.13 3.24
CA VAL A 67 6.35 -2.13 2.20
C VAL A 67 4.96 -1.51 2.32
N VAL A 68 4.89 -0.21 2.04
CA VAL A 68 3.63 0.52 1.96
C VAL A 68 3.58 1.17 0.59
N VAL A 69 2.41 1.13 -0.05
CA VAL A 69 2.19 1.80 -1.33
C VAL A 69 1.04 2.77 -1.13
N THR A 70 1.25 4.03 -1.49
CA THR A 70 0.23 5.06 -1.37
C THR A 70 -0.02 5.74 -2.72
N GLU A 71 -1.15 6.43 -2.79
CA GLU A 71 -1.56 7.16 -3.99
C GLU A 71 -2.29 8.41 -3.56
N ILE A 72 -1.96 9.54 -4.19
CA ILE A 72 -2.72 10.76 -3.98
C ILE A 72 -3.82 10.81 -5.04
N ILE A 73 -5.05 10.84 -4.60
CA ILE A 73 -6.21 10.84 -5.50
C ILE A 73 -6.87 12.20 -5.43
N LYS A 74 -7.04 12.84 -6.58
CA LYS A 74 -7.72 14.12 -6.65
C LYS A 74 -9.21 13.91 -6.83
N ARG A 75 -9.99 14.48 -5.93
CA ARG A 75 -11.44 14.46 -6.03
C ARG A 75 -11.95 15.88 -6.09
N LYS A 76 -13.25 16.04 -6.33
CA LYS A 76 -13.81 17.37 -6.61
C LYS A 76 -13.49 18.36 -5.50
N PHE A 77 -13.61 17.96 -4.25
CA PHE A 77 -13.47 18.89 -3.14
C PHE A 77 -12.20 18.70 -2.32
N GLY A 78 -11.22 18.01 -2.88
CA GLY A 78 -9.96 17.86 -2.19
C GLY A 78 -9.26 16.57 -2.54
N LYS A 79 -8.03 16.48 -2.07
CA LYS A 79 -7.21 15.30 -2.33
C LYS A 79 -7.32 14.30 -1.18
N VAL A 80 -7.16 13.04 -1.53
CA VAL A 80 -7.17 11.93 -0.58
C VAL A 80 -5.88 11.17 -0.73
N CYS A 81 -5.26 10.79 0.38
CA CYS A 81 -4.12 9.89 0.35
C CYS A 81 -4.65 8.48 0.61
N HIS A 82 -4.55 7.64 -0.38
CA HIS A 82 -5.05 6.27 -0.33
C HIS A 82 -3.90 5.33 -0.04
N ILE A 83 -4.02 4.53 1.01
CA ILE A 83 -3.06 3.47 1.29
C ILE A 83 -3.51 2.23 0.52
N TYR A 84 -2.79 1.92 -0.54
CA TYR A 84 -3.13 0.86 -1.46
C TYR A 84 -2.63 -0.49 -0.96
N ILE A 85 -1.42 -0.54 -0.40
CA ILE A 85 -0.81 -1.74 0.17
C ILE A 85 -0.10 -1.35 1.45
N ALA A 86 -0.21 -2.19 2.46
CA ALA A 86 0.61 -2.10 3.67
C ALA A 86 0.80 -3.53 4.16
N THR A 87 2.01 -4.05 4.02
CA THR A 87 2.27 -5.45 4.30
C THR A 87 3.70 -5.65 4.75
N GLY A 88 3.91 -6.71 5.52
CA GLY A 88 5.24 -7.05 6.00
C GLY A 88 5.15 -7.92 7.23
N ARG A 89 6.29 -8.16 7.84
CA ARG A 89 6.36 -9.00 9.03
C ARG A 89 6.30 -8.16 10.29
N GLN A 90 5.80 -8.77 11.38
CA GLN A 90 5.76 -8.15 12.70
C GLN A 90 5.07 -6.80 12.69
N ARG A 91 3.84 -6.79 12.16
CA ARG A 91 3.05 -5.58 11.96
C ARG A 91 2.97 -4.70 13.21
N THR A 92 2.86 -5.30 14.39
CA THR A 92 2.69 -4.50 15.60
C THR A 92 3.86 -3.59 15.89
N LYS A 93 5.02 -3.90 15.31
CA LYS A 93 6.19 -3.05 15.51
C LYS A 93 6.18 -1.81 14.64
N TRP A 94 5.38 -1.80 13.57
CA TRP A 94 5.43 -0.68 12.64
C TRP A 94 4.08 -0.08 12.29
N GLN A 95 2.97 -0.62 12.81
CA GLN A 95 1.66 -0.09 12.42
C GLN A 95 1.50 1.39 12.77
N HIS A 96 2.18 1.86 13.80
CA HIS A 96 2.13 3.28 14.19
C HIS A 96 2.73 4.19 13.13
N LEU A 97 3.51 3.64 12.20
CA LEU A 97 4.13 4.46 11.16
C LEU A 97 3.11 5.03 10.17
N VAL A 98 1.84 4.62 10.27
CA VAL A 98 0.79 5.30 9.50
C VAL A 98 0.83 6.81 9.78
N ASN A 99 1.29 7.21 10.95
CA ASN A 99 1.42 8.63 11.26
C ASN A 99 2.39 9.34 10.33
N GLU A 100 3.41 8.63 9.84
CA GLU A 100 4.36 9.23 8.89
C GLU A 100 3.73 9.41 7.52
N VAL A 101 2.87 8.48 7.12
CA VAL A 101 2.13 8.64 5.87
C VAL A 101 1.19 9.84 5.98
N GLU A 102 0.55 10.02 7.13
CA GLU A 102 -0.35 11.14 7.33
C GLU A 102 0.39 12.47 7.27
N LYS A 103 1.61 12.49 7.80
CA LYS A 103 2.43 13.69 7.72
C LYS A 103 2.71 14.06 6.26
N PHE A 104 3.06 13.08 5.46
CA PHE A 104 3.26 13.27 4.03
C PHE A 104 1.97 13.76 3.36
N ALA A 105 0.85 13.13 3.70
CA ALA A 105 -0.44 13.52 3.12
C ALA A 105 -0.76 14.97 3.42
N LYS A 106 -0.49 15.39 4.64
CA LYS A 106 -0.73 16.77 5.04
C LYS A 106 0.15 17.72 4.24
N GLU A 107 1.41 17.36 4.03
CA GLU A 107 2.32 18.18 3.24
C GLU A 107 1.87 18.29 1.79
N GLU A 108 1.15 17.27 1.30
CA GLU A 108 0.62 17.26 -0.06
C GLU A 108 -0.78 17.87 -0.15
N ASP A 109 -1.26 18.49 0.93
CA ASP A 109 -2.58 19.12 0.98
C ASP A 109 -3.73 18.14 0.86
N CYS A 110 -3.54 16.91 1.29
CA CYS A 110 -4.67 15.97 1.31
C CYS A 110 -5.62 16.32 2.44
N LYS A 111 -6.92 16.15 2.19
CA LYS A 111 -7.96 16.39 3.19
C LYS A 111 -8.28 15.13 3.99
N MET A 112 -8.00 13.96 3.43
CA MET A 112 -8.38 12.71 4.05
C MET A 112 -7.38 11.62 3.77
N MET A 113 -7.33 10.67 4.66
CA MET A 113 -6.68 9.37 4.44
C MET A 113 -7.75 8.36 4.10
N GLU A 114 -7.42 7.40 3.26
CA GLU A 114 -8.35 6.35 2.89
C GLU A 114 -7.59 5.01 2.83
N LEU A 115 -8.25 3.96 3.25
CA LEU A 115 -7.65 2.64 3.29
C LEU A 115 -8.73 1.63 2.91
N ILE A 116 -8.46 0.79 1.92
CA ILE A 116 -9.32 -0.33 1.59
C ILE A 116 -8.57 -1.59 1.98
N ALA A 117 -9.11 -2.35 2.92
CA ALA A 117 -8.36 -3.44 3.51
C ALA A 117 -9.31 -4.55 3.96
N ARG A 118 -8.71 -5.70 4.24
CA ARG A 118 -9.46 -6.80 4.80
C ARG A 118 -10.00 -6.40 6.17
N PRO A 119 -11.13 -7.01 6.60
CA PRO A 119 -11.80 -6.57 7.83
C PRO A 119 -10.92 -6.53 9.07
N GLY A 120 -9.91 -7.40 9.16
CA GLY A 120 -9.04 -7.41 10.33
C GLY A 120 -8.31 -6.11 10.57
N TRP A 121 -8.07 -5.33 9.53
CA TRP A 121 -7.38 -4.06 9.67
C TRP A 121 -8.23 -2.98 10.35
N LYS A 122 -9.55 -3.14 10.35
CA LYS A 122 -10.43 -2.17 10.99
C LYS A 122 -10.08 -2.01 12.46
N ARG A 123 -9.88 -3.12 13.15
CA ARG A 123 -9.55 -3.07 14.58
C ARG A 123 -8.24 -2.32 14.81
N VAL A 124 -7.26 -2.58 13.95
CA VAL A 124 -5.96 -1.94 14.09
C VAL A 124 -6.07 -0.44 13.91
N TYR A 125 -6.70 -0.01 12.82
CA TYR A 125 -6.66 1.39 12.47
C TYR A 125 -7.74 2.24 13.14
N ASN A 126 -8.74 1.62 13.77
CA ASN A 126 -9.61 2.38 14.66
C ASN A 126 -8.81 3.12 15.73
N ASN A 127 -7.73 2.50 16.21
CA ASN A 127 -6.89 3.12 17.23
C ASN A 127 -6.14 4.35 16.72
N TYR A 128 -6.10 4.53 15.41
CA TYR A 128 -5.43 5.67 14.80
C TYR A 128 -6.41 6.65 14.18
N GLY A 129 -7.70 6.53 14.55
CA GLY A 129 -8.70 7.48 14.10
C GLY A 129 -9.39 7.14 12.81
N TYR A 130 -9.15 5.97 12.25
CA TYR A 130 -9.82 5.55 11.02
C TYR A 130 -11.15 4.90 11.37
N LYS A 131 -12.17 5.24 10.58
CA LYS A 131 -13.52 4.71 10.78
C LYS A 131 -14.00 4.07 9.50
N GLN A 132 -14.70 2.97 9.64
CA GLN A 132 -15.34 2.36 8.48
C GLN A 132 -16.51 3.23 8.04
N THR A 133 -16.48 3.66 6.79
CA THR A 133 -17.55 4.51 6.27
C THR A 133 -18.42 3.81 5.25
N HIS A 134 -17.90 2.81 4.55
CA HIS A 134 -18.69 2.01 3.61
C HIS A 134 -17.94 0.73 3.33
N VAL A 135 -18.60 -0.19 2.63
CA VAL A 135 -17.99 -1.46 2.25
C VAL A 135 -17.98 -1.58 0.74
N VAL A 136 -17.08 -2.40 0.23
CA VAL A 136 -16.99 -2.70 -1.19
C VAL A 136 -17.67 -4.04 -1.44
N LEU A 137 -18.59 -4.07 -2.38
CA LEU A 137 -19.23 -5.31 -2.82
C LEU A 137 -18.78 -5.56 -4.25
N GLU A 138 -18.34 -6.78 -4.52
CA GLU A 138 -17.78 -7.11 -5.83
C GLU A 138 -18.50 -8.30 -6.44
N LYS A 139 -18.64 -8.26 -7.75
CA LYS A 139 -19.15 -9.40 -8.51
C LYS A 139 -18.36 -9.48 -9.79
N GLN A 140 -17.81 -10.64 -10.08
CA GLN A 140 -17.10 -10.85 -11.32
C GLN A 140 -18.10 -11.03 -12.45
N ILE A 141 -17.92 -10.29 -13.55
CA ILE A 141 -18.79 -10.43 -14.73
C ILE A 141 -18.22 -11.55 -15.58
N LYS A 142 -19.02 -12.57 -15.82
CA LYS A 142 -18.62 -13.72 -16.59
C LYS A 142 -18.48 -13.35 -18.07
N GLN A 143 -17.40 -13.77 -18.69
CA GLN A 143 -17.14 -13.46 -20.09
C GLN A 143 -17.63 -14.60 -20.96
N GLU A 144 -17.98 -14.29 -22.22
CA GLU A 144 -18.47 -15.30 -23.15
C GLU A 144 -17.49 -16.44 -23.35
N ASN A 145 -16.20 -16.11 -23.47
CA ASN A 145 -15.19 -17.14 -23.72
C ASN A 145 -15.00 -18.05 -22.50
N GLU A 146 -15.37 -17.58 -21.31
CA GLU A 146 -15.30 -18.41 -20.10
C GLU A 146 -16.39 -19.47 -20.10
N GLU A 147 -17.51 -19.18 -20.74
CA GLU A 147 -18.61 -20.16 -20.89
C GLU A 147 -18.28 -21.28 -21.81
N UNK A 148 -17.59 -21.03 -22.63
CA UNK A 148 -17.27 -21.87 -23.55
C UNK A 148 -16.24 -22.79 -23.25
N VAL A 149 -15.96 -22.78 -22.17
CA VAL A 149 -14.81 -23.58 -21.78
C VAL A 149 -15.19 -25.05 -21.61
N PHE A 150 -16.40 -25.35 -21.60
CA PHE A 150 -16.84 -26.72 -21.53
C PHE A 150 -16.65 -27.45 -22.81
#